data_fe5bcb1538b014375e7f3894f0670f56
#
_entry.id   fe5bcb1538b014375e7f3894f0670f56
#
_cell.length_a   1.000
_cell.length_b   1.000
_cell.length_c   1.000
_cell.angle_alpha   90.00
_cell.angle_beta   90.00
_cell.angle_gamma   90.00
#
_symmetry.space_group_name_H-M   'P 1'
#
loop_
_entity.id
_entity.type
_entity.pdbx_description
1 polymer ?
#
loop_
_entity_poly.entity_id
_entity_poly.type
_entity_poly.pdbx_seq_one_letter_code
_entity_poly.pdbx_strand_id
1 'polypeptide(L)'
;EHGDVSLFFHHGHLTKPGELDRALAGKFRPLLGRTTHSYAHVGHLHHKTVQESALMTVEQHQTLAAATAFESRHGYKSGRSAQVITYHRDHGEVGRVRLTPEMVAA
;
A
#
# COMPACT_ATOMS: atom_id res chain seq x y z
N GLU A 1 -7.66 -3.52 -12.62
CA GLU A 1 -7.04 -4.66 -13.27
C GLU A 1 -6.15 -4.19 -14.43
N HIS A 2 -4.95 -4.74 -14.53
CA HIS A 2 -4.00 -4.41 -15.58
C HIS A 2 -3.33 -5.71 -16.05
N GLY A 3 -3.83 -6.30 -17.14
CA GLY A 3 -3.36 -7.61 -17.60
C GLY A 3 -3.51 -8.66 -16.52
N ASP A 4 -2.39 -9.26 -16.10
CA ASP A 4 -2.34 -10.29 -15.05
C ASP A 4 -2.14 -9.71 -13.65
N VAL A 5 -2.37 -8.41 -13.48
CA VAL A 5 -2.18 -7.67 -12.22
C VAL A 5 -3.51 -7.15 -11.73
N SER A 6 -3.80 -7.36 -10.44
CA SER A 6 -4.92 -6.71 -9.76
C SER A 6 -4.40 -5.75 -8.70
N LEU A 7 -4.97 -4.55 -8.68
CA LEU A 7 -4.61 -3.49 -7.73
C LEU A 7 -5.84 -3.11 -6.92
N PHE A 8 -5.68 -3.09 -5.60
CA PHE A 8 -6.72 -2.69 -4.67
C PHE A 8 -6.24 -1.49 -3.89
N PHE A 9 -7.12 -0.51 -3.71
CA PHE A 9 -6.84 0.68 -2.92
C PHE A 9 -7.87 0.76 -1.80
N HIS A 10 -7.40 0.90 -0.57
CA HIS A 10 -8.27 0.90 0.60
C HIS A 10 -7.79 1.93 1.61
N HIS A 11 -8.72 2.60 2.27
CA HIS A 11 -8.36 3.58 3.29
C HIS A 11 -7.74 2.91 4.53
N GLY A 12 -8.22 1.72 4.89
CA GLY A 12 -7.66 0.92 5.99
C GLY A 12 -8.21 1.24 7.37
N HIS A 13 -9.21 2.10 7.49
CA HIS A 13 -9.68 2.55 8.81
C HIS A 13 -10.57 1.53 9.55
N LEU A 14 -11.15 0.56 8.86
CA LEU A 14 -12.02 -0.45 9.46
C LEU A 14 -11.44 -1.86 9.41
N THR A 15 -10.35 -2.06 8.68
CA THR A 15 -9.74 -3.38 8.50
C THR A 15 -8.25 -3.28 8.74
N LYS A 16 -7.72 -4.13 9.62
CA LYS A 16 -6.28 -4.17 9.88
C LYS A 16 -5.55 -4.69 8.65
N PRO A 17 -4.35 -4.16 8.33
CA PRO A 17 -3.56 -4.64 7.18
C PRO A 17 -3.33 -6.15 7.18
N GLY A 18 -3.17 -6.78 8.35
CA GLY A 18 -2.98 -8.22 8.46
C GLY A 18 -4.20 -9.06 8.13
N GLU A 19 -5.37 -8.44 7.99
CA GLU A 19 -6.64 -9.12 7.66
C GLU A 19 -7.20 -8.67 6.31
N LEU A 20 -6.61 -7.63 5.72
CA LEU A 20 -7.15 -7.01 4.52
C LEU A 20 -7.10 -7.95 3.31
N ASP A 21 -6.07 -8.78 3.21
CA ASP A 21 -5.92 -9.74 2.12
C ASP A 21 -7.12 -10.69 2.06
N ARG A 22 -7.56 -11.21 3.21
CA ARG A 22 -8.72 -12.11 3.28
C ARG A 22 -10.02 -11.38 2.98
N ALA A 23 -10.17 -10.16 3.48
CA ALA A 23 -11.37 -9.36 3.24
C ALA A 23 -11.52 -9.05 1.74
N LEU A 24 -10.45 -8.64 1.08
CA LEU A 24 -10.46 -8.33 -0.35
C LEU A 24 -10.63 -9.61 -1.18
N ALA A 25 -9.98 -10.71 -0.81
CA ALA A 25 -10.12 -11.97 -1.50
C ALA A 25 -11.55 -12.48 -1.46
N GLY A 26 -12.23 -12.36 -0.31
CA GLY A 26 -13.63 -12.75 -0.18
C GLY A 26 -14.57 -11.90 -1.03
N LYS A 27 -14.30 -10.60 -1.14
CA LYS A 27 -15.13 -9.65 -1.87
C LYS A 27 -14.88 -9.67 -3.37
N PHE A 28 -13.66 -9.91 -3.81
CA PHE A 28 -13.25 -9.80 -5.21
C PHE A 28 -12.70 -11.11 -5.77
N ARG A 29 -13.31 -12.24 -5.44
CA ARG A 29 -12.86 -13.56 -5.89
C ARG A 29 -12.65 -13.71 -7.39
N PRO A 30 -13.58 -13.22 -8.25
CA PRO A 30 -13.37 -13.37 -9.69
C PRO A 30 -12.12 -12.65 -10.19
N LEU A 31 -11.83 -11.49 -9.65
CA LEU A 31 -10.65 -10.71 -10.02
C LEU A 31 -9.37 -11.43 -9.58
N LEU A 32 -9.31 -11.92 -8.35
CA LEU A 32 -8.17 -12.69 -7.86
C LEU A 32 -7.98 -13.98 -8.62
N GLY A 33 -9.08 -14.63 -9.02
CA GLY A 33 -9.03 -15.90 -9.75
C GLY A 33 -8.45 -15.78 -11.15
N ARG A 34 -8.47 -14.58 -11.74
CA ARG A 34 -7.96 -14.38 -13.11
C ARG A 34 -6.67 -13.55 -13.17
N THR A 35 -6.10 -13.18 -12.04
CA THR A 35 -4.83 -12.45 -11.99
C THR A 35 -3.83 -13.20 -11.13
N THR A 36 -2.55 -13.17 -11.53
CA THR A 36 -1.47 -13.84 -10.79
C THR A 36 -0.82 -12.93 -9.77
N HIS A 37 -0.74 -11.63 -10.07
CA HIS A 37 -0.07 -10.65 -9.23
C HIS A 37 -1.09 -9.70 -8.60
N SER A 38 -1.26 -9.78 -7.29
CA SER A 38 -2.26 -8.97 -6.57
C SER A 38 -1.61 -8.12 -5.50
N TYR A 39 -1.96 -6.84 -5.49
CA TYR A 39 -1.40 -5.85 -4.57
C TYR A 39 -2.52 -4.99 -3.99
N ALA A 40 -2.49 -4.77 -2.67
CA ALA A 40 -3.38 -3.84 -2.00
C ALA A 40 -2.56 -2.69 -1.41
N HIS A 41 -3.00 -1.48 -1.64
CA HIS A 41 -2.36 -0.27 -1.13
C HIS A 41 -3.29 0.41 -0.14
N VAL A 42 -2.77 0.71 1.05
CA VAL A 42 -3.54 1.22 2.19
C VAL A 42 -2.92 2.52 2.68
N GLY A 43 -3.76 3.50 3.00
CA GLY A 43 -3.35 4.75 3.63
C GLY A 43 -3.66 4.76 5.12
N HIS A 44 -4.27 5.78 5.62
CA HIS A 44 -4.82 5.98 6.96
C HIS A 44 -3.79 6.09 8.10
N LEU A 45 -2.96 5.09 8.35
CA LEU A 45 -2.14 5.03 9.58
C LEU A 45 -0.77 5.70 9.49
N HIS A 46 -0.42 6.30 8.38
CA HIS A 46 0.83 7.07 8.18
C HIS A 46 2.15 6.30 8.39
N HIS A 47 2.09 5.02 8.74
CA HIS A 47 3.27 4.17 8.85
C HIS A 47 3.44 3.33 7.60
N LYS A 48 4.69 3.03 7.25
CA LYS A 48 4.96 2.11 6.16
C LYS A 48 5.01 0.69 6.70
N THR A 49 4.19 -0.20 6.14
CA THR A 49 4.29 -1.64 6.37
C THR A 49 4.06 -2.39 5.08
N VAL A 50 4.69 -3.55 4.94
CA VAL A 50 4.48 -4.45 3.81
C VAL A 50 4.24 -5.84 4.36
N GLN A 51 3.14 -6.46 3.96
CA GLN A 51 2.79 -7.80 4.36
C GLN A 51 2.50 -8.65 3.13
N GLU A 52 3.15 -9.78 3.04
CA GLU A 52 2.91 -10.74 1.97
C GLU A 52 2.11 -11.92 2.50
N SER A 53 1.18 -12.40 1.69
CA SER A 53 0.43 -13.62 1.98
C SER A 53 0.31 -14.45 0.70
N ALA A 54 -0.30 -15.64 0.81
CA ALA A 54 -0.59 -16.46 -0.36
C ALA A 54 -1.60 -15.79 -1.31
N LEU A 55 -2.32 -14.77 -0.86
CA LEU A 55 -3.35 -14.12 -1.64
C LEU A 55 -2.85 -12.85 -2.35
N MET A 56 -2.09 -12.02 -1.66
CA MET A 56 -1.63 -10.74 -2.20
C MET A 56 -0.57 -10.09 -1.31
N THR A 57 0.10 -9.08 -1.84
CA THR A 57 0.94 -8.18 -1.05
C THR A 57 0.10 -6.99 -0.60
N VAL A 58 0.07 -6.72 0.70
CA VAL A 58 -0.61 -5.56 1.28
C VAL A 58 0.45 -4.57 1.75
N GLU A 59 0.41 -3.37 1.22
CA GLU A 59 1.35 -2.31 1.57
C GLU A 59 0.62 -1.10 2.14
N GLN A 60 0.99 -0.70 3.36
CA GLN A 60 0.54 0.53 3.98
C GLN A 60 1.60 1.60 3.74
N HIS A 61 1.17 2.74 3.20
CA HIS A 61 2.08 3.78 2.74
C HIS A 61 2.23 4.90 3.75
N GLN A 62 3.41 5.53 3.75
CA GLN A 62 3.64 6.80 4.42
C GLN A 62 2.90 7.92 3.69
N THR A 63 2.68 9.03 4.38
CA THR A 63 2.12 10.25 3.80
C THR A 63 3.20 11.31 3.62
N LEU A 64 2.94 12.29 2.77
CA LEU A 64 3.74 13.50 2.68
C LEU A 64 3.36 14.54 3.73
N ALA A 65 2.23 14.36 4.40
CA ALA A 65 1.77 15.29 5.43
C ALA A 65 2.71 15.27 6.64
N ALA A 66 2.88 16.41 7.29
CA ALA A 66 3.64 16.50 8.53
C ALA A 66 2.93 15.75 9.65
N ALA A 67 3.70 15.25 10.63
CA ALA A 67 3.14 14.59 11.80
C ALA A 67 2.21 15.54 12.56
N THR A 68 1.09 15.00 13.04
CA THR A 68 0.15 15.76 13.86
C THR A 68 0.69 15.92 15.28
N ALA A 69 0.12 16.86 16.02
CA ALA A 69 0.46 17.01 17.43
C ALA A 69 0.15 15.75 18.24
N PHE A 70 -0.90 15.02 17.86
CA PHE A 70 -1.23 13.73 18.46
C PHE A 70 -0.12 12.70 18.23
N GLU A 71 0.34 12.56 17.00
CA GLU A 71 1.42 11.62 16.66
C GLU A 71 2.70 11.93 17.43
N SER A 72 3.07 13.21 17.49
CA SER A 72 4.26 13.65 18.21
C SER A 72 4.18 13.35 19.70
N ARG A 73 3.03 13.63 20.33
CA ARG A 73 2.83 13.41 21.77
C ARG A 73 2.85 11.95 22.16
N HIS A 74 2.45 11.07 21.27
CA HIS A 74 2.41 9.62 21.53
C HIS A 74 3.69 8.91 21.10
N GLY A 75 4.71 9.66 20.67
CA GLY A 75 5.99 9.09 20.30
C GLY A 75 5.97 8.36 18.95
N TYR A 76 4.95 8.54 18.15
CA TYR A 76 4.90 7.95 16.81
C TYR A 76 5.86 8.70 15.89
N LYS A 77 6.80 7.97 15.32
CA LYS A 77 7.74 8.50 14.35
C LYS A 77 7.48 7.83 13.00
N SER A 78 6.82 8.53 12.12
CA SER A 78 6.63 8.10 10.74
C SER A 78 7.48 8.94 9.82
N GLY A 79 8.17 8.31 8.87
CA GLY A 79 8.77 9.04 7.77
C GLY A 79 7.68 9.64 6.88
N ARG A 80 8.09 10.54 6.00
CA ARG A 80 7.21 11.17 5.01
C ARG A 80 7.72 10.81 3.63
N SER A 81 6.86 10.25 2.79
CA SER A 81 7.27 9.87 1.44
C SER A 81 6.10 9.73 0.51
N ALA A 82 6.38 9.85 -0.78
CA ALA A 82 5.50 9.44 -1.86
C ALA A 82 6.25 8.43 -2.72
N GLN A 83 5.53 7.54 -3.37
CA GLN A 83 6.12 6.53 -4.22
C GLN A 83 5.43 6.48 -5.56
N VAL A 84 6.22 6.26 -6.61
CA VAL A 84 5.72 5.88 -7.93
C VAL A 84 6.07 4.41 -8.12
N ILE A 85 5.06 3.59 -8.34
CA ILE A 85 5.24 2.15 -8.49
C ILE A 85 4.81 1.76 -9.89
N THR A 86 5.68 1.05 -10.61
CA THR A 86 5.43 0.60 -11.97
C THR A 86 5.05 -0.86 -11.96
N TYR A 87 3.91 -1.19 -12.57
CA TYR A 87 3.43 -2.55 -12.71
C TYR A 87 3.45 -2.97 -14.17
N HIS A 88 4.13 -4.05 -14.44
CA HIS A 88 4.11 -4.69 -15.75
C HIS A 88 2.90 -5.62 -15.82
N ARG A 89 2.17 -5.58 -16.93
CA ARG A 89 0.94 -6.35 -17.09
C ARG A 89 1.10 -7.87 -16.88
N ASP A 90 2.30 -8.40 -17.14
CA ASP A 90 2.56 -9.82 -17.05
C ASP A 90 3.43 -10.21 -15.86
N HIS A 91 4.25 -9.27 -15.33
CA HIS A 91 5.24 -9.56 -14.31
C HIS A 91 4.98 -8.91 -12.95
N GLY A 92 3.94 -8.10 -12.82
CA GLY A 92 3.64 -7.41 -11.58
C GLY A 92 4.55 -6.20 -11.35
N GLU A 93 4.87 -5.91 -10.11
CA GLU A 93 5.69 -4.75 -9.77
C GLU A 93 7.12 -4.93 -10.30
N VAL A 94 7.58 -3.98 -11.11
CA VAL A 94 8.90 -4.04 -11.75
C VAL A 94 9.78 -2.83 -11.42
N GLY A 95 9.26 -1.81 -10.79
CA GLY A 95 10.04 -0.63 -10.45
C GLY A 95 9.35 0.24 -9.42
N ARG A 96 10.16 0.97 -8.67
CA ARG A 96 9.66 1.84 -7.61
C ARG A 96 10.59 3.02 -7.43
N VAL A 97 10.03 4.23 -7.41
CA VAL A 97 10.75 5.45 -7.06
C VAL A 97 10.12 6.04 -5.82
N ARG A 98 10.94 6.29 -4.80
CA ARG A 98 10.50 6.89 -3.53
C ARG A 98 11.03 8.32 -3.45
N LEU A 99 10.14 9.25 -3.08
CA LEU A 99 10.49 10.65 -2.89
C LEU A 99 10.16 11.07 -1.46
N THR A 100 11.07 11.78 -0.83
CA THR A 100 10.85 12.39 0.49
C THR A 100 10.78 13.90 0.33
N PRO A 101 10.20 14.64 1.31
CA PRO A 101 10.17 16.11 1.23
C PRO A 101 11.57 16.72 1.11
N GLU A 102 12.57 16.14 1.74
CA GLU A 102 13.95 16.61 1.71
C GLU A 102 14.54 16.53 0.30
N MET A 103 14.13 15.57 -0.50
CA MET A 103 14.63 15.36 -1.87
C MET A 103 14.09 16.41 -2.85
N VAL A 104 12.96 17.01 -2.56
CA VAL A 104 12.32 18.01 -3.43
C VAL A 104 12.46 19.42 -2.89
N ALA A 105 12.86 19.60 -1.62
CA ALA A 105 13.18 20.88 -1.03
C ALA A 105 14.60 21.26 -1.47
N ALA A 106 14.70 22.17 -2.41
CA ALA A 106 16.00 22.65 -2.90
C ALA A 106 16.45 23.89 -2.14
#